data_489150244a7f2b717dfce8d83902e3e2
#
_entry.id   489150244a7f2b717dfce8d83902e3e2
#
_cell.length_a   1.000
_cell.length_b   1.000
_cell.length_c   1.000
_cell.angle_alpha   90.00
_cell.angle_beta   90.00
_cell.angle_gamma   90.00
#
_symmetry.space_group_name_H-M   'P 1'
#
loop_
_entity.id
_entity.type
_entity.pdbx_description
1 polymer ?
#
loop_
_entity_poly.entity_id
_entity_poly.type
_entity_poly.pdbx_seq_one_letter_code
_entity_poly.pdbx_strand_id
1 'polypeptide(L)'
;MATSLDIVSNGRLNLGLGAGWHEGESHAYGIDLLPMKQRMNRFEESVQVVKAMLTQDFTSFSGEYFQLNNARCEPKGLQPGGPPIVIGGGGEKRTLRIVAMYADHWNLPFASPEQFTAKHNILKAHCQTVGRDVNEIECSVQIALPADQAPSESASIAAALGEAGVNTVIFSLRNPYRVEILEPLAKALEDIAR
;
A
#
# COMPACT_ATOMS: atom_id res chain seq x y z
N MET A 1 15.10 11.55 -1.73
CA MET A 1 15.10 10.29 -2.50
C MET A 1 13.72 9.99 -3.12
N ALA A 2 12.62 9.84 -2.38
CA ALA A 2 11.29 9.62 -2.97
C ALA A 2 10.88 10.73 -3.93
N THR A 3 10.99 12.00 -3.55
CA THR A 3 10.67 13.15 -4.41
C THR A 3 11.55 13.22 -5.67
N SER A 4 12.84 12.87 -5.56
CA SER A 4 13.74 12.78 -6.73
C SER A 4 13.31 11.67 -7.68
N LEU A 5 12.88 10.52 -7.14
CA LEU A 5 12.35 9.43 -7.96
C LEU A 5 11.02 9.81 -8.62
N ASP A 6 10.18 10.55 -7.94
CA ASP A 6 8.94 11.08 -8.51
C ASP A 6 9.22 11.98 -9.72
N ILE A 7 10.21 12.88 -9.61
CA ILE A 7 10.65 13.74 -10.71
C ILE A 7 11.19 12.90 -11.88
N VAL A 8 12.09 11.96 -11.62
CA VAL A 8 12.70 11.11 -12.67
C VAL A 8 11.66 10.23 -13.35
N SER A 9 10.67 9.76 -12.62
CA SER A 9 9.57 8.97 -13.17
C SER A 9 8.49 9.80 -13.85
N ASN A 10 8.62 11.13 -13.87
CA ASN A 10 7.61 12.05 -14.37
C ASN A 10 6.24 11.89 -13.68
N GLY A 11 6.26 11.92 -12.34
CA GLY A 11 5.05 11.88 -11.50
C GLY A 11 4.36 10.51 -11.45
N ARG A 12 5.09 9.41 -11.61
CA ARG A 12 4.52 8.04 -11.59
C ARG A 12 4.81 7.27 -10.31
N LEU A 13 5.47 7.88 -9.32
CA LEU A 13 5.79 7.22 -8.08
C LEU A 13 4.56 7.05 -7.19
N ASN A 14 4.36 5.85 -6.67
CA ASN A 14 3.58 5.58 -5.47
C ASN A 14 4.53 5.20 -4.33
N LEU A 15 4.40 5.86 -3.19
CA LEU A 15 5.30 5.67 -2.05
C LEU A 15 4.73 4.65 -1.06
N GLY A 16 5.21 3.40 -1.14
CA GLY A 16 4.80 2.33 -0.23
C GLY A 16 5.44 2.44 1.15
N LEU A 17 4.60 2.45 2.19
CA LEU A 17 5.01 2.49 3.59
C LEU A 17 4.44 1.29 4.35
N GLY A 18 5.23 0.71 5.26
CA GLY A 18 4.82 -0.40 6.10
C GLY A 18 5.59 -0.42 7.42
N ALA A 19 5.01 -1.08 8.43
CA ALA A 19 5.62 -1.18 9.76
C ALA A 19 6.80 -2.15 9.83
N GLY A 20 7.07 -2.92 8.77
CA GLY A 20 8.03 -4.02 8.78
C GLY A 20 7.44 -5.30 9.40
N TRP A 21 7.92 -6.46 8.95
CA TRP A 21 7.41 -7.75 9.44
C TRP A 21 8.46 -8.87 9.39
N HIS A 22 9.44 -8.81 8.51
CA HIS A 22 10.37 -9.91 8.25
C HIS A 22 11.56 -9.87 9.22
N GLU A 23 11.53 -10.68 10.27
CA GLU A 23 12.54 -10.71 11.32
C GLU A 23 13.94 -11.07 10.79
N GLY A 24 14.03 -12.09 9.92
CA GLY A 24 15.30 -12.52 9.34
C GLY A 24 15.97 -11.43 8.51
N GLU A 25 15.21 -10.70 7.71
CA GLU A 25 15.72 -9.58 6.92
C GLU A 25 16.16 -8.43 7.83
N SER A 26 15.34 -8.04 8.78
CA SER A 26 15.67 -6.99 9.75
C SER A 26 16.95 -7.32 10.49
N HIS A 27 17.11 -8.56 10.98
CA HIS A 27 18.32 -9.02 11.64
C HIS A 27 19.54 -8.98 10.72
N ALA A 28 19.40 -9.42 9.46
CA ALA A 28 20.48 -9.44 8.48
C ALA A 28 21.05 -8.05 8.18
N TYR A 29 20.21 -7.02 8.22
CA TYR A 29 20.60 -5.62 7.99
C TYR A 29 20.87 -4.82 9.27
N GLY A 30 20.85 -5.44 10.45
CA GLY A 30 21.06 -4.76 11.72
C GLY A 30 19.95 -3.76 12.07
N ILE A 31 18.74 -3.99 11.54
CA ILE A 31 17.55 -3.16 11.81
C ILE A 31 16.80 -3.75 13.00
N ASP A 32 16.60 -2.97 14.04
CA ASP A 32 15.81 -3.41 15.20
C ASP A 32 14.33 -3.45 14.85
N LEU A 33 13.78 -4.66 14.78
CA LEU A 33 12.36 -4.89 14.59
C LEU A 33 11.64 -4.83 15.95
N LEU A 34 11.26 -3.63 16.35
CA LEU A 34 10.58 -3.36 17.60
C LEU A 34 9.39 -4.30 17.88
N PRO A 35 9.03 -4.54 19.14
CA PRO A 35 7.78 -5.23 19.50
C PRO A 35 6.57 -4.57 18.84
N MET A 36 5.56 -5.36 18.50
CA MET A 36 4.42 -4.95 17.65
C MET A 36 3.80 -3.61 18.08
N LYS A 37 3.59 -3.39 19.37
CA LYS A 37 3.00 -2.14 19.87
C LYS A 37 3.87 -0.92 19.54
N GLN A 38 5.16 -0.99 19.85
CA GLN A 38 6.12 0.09 19.61
C GLN A 38 6.33 0.30 18.11
N ARG A 39 6.45 -0.78 17.35
CA ARG A 39 6.58 -0.75 15.89
C ARG A 39 5.42 -0.04 15.22
N MET A 40 4.19 -0.31 15.64
CA MET A 40 3.01 0.36 15.11
C MET A 40 2.89 1.82 15.56
N ASN A 41 3.35 2.18 16.78
CA ASN A 41 3.43 3.57 17.21
C ASN A 41 4.43 4.34 16.33
N ARG A 42 5.64 3.79 16.17
CA ARG A 42 6.67 4.38 15.30
C ARG A 42 6.20 4.50 13.85
N PHE A 43 5.49 3.49 13.35
CA PHE A 43 4.95 3.52 11.99
C PHE A 43 3.94 4.66 11.80
N GLU A 44 3.02 4.83 12.73
CA GLU A 44 2.03 5.90 12.66
C GLU A 44 2.68 7.30 12.67
N GLU A 45 3.67 7.53 13.54
CA GLU A 45 4.44 8.78 13.52
C GLU A 45 5.23 8.94 12.20
N SER A 46 5.84 7.86 11.69
CA SER A 46 6.58 7.94 10.43
C SER A 46 5.72 8.33 9.24
N VAL A 47 4.47 7.84 9.18
CA VAL A 47 3.53 8.22 8.12
C VAL A 47 3.17 9.71 8.22
N GLN A 48 2.93 10.22 9.42
CA GLN A 48 2.66 11.64 9.64
C GLN A 48 3.84 12.51 9.22
N VAL A 49 5.05 12.14 9.64
CA VAL A 49 6.28 12.86 9.28
C VAL A 49 6.50 12.84 7.77
N VAL A 50 6.36 11.68 7.13
CA VAL A 50 6.54 11.57 5.68
C VAL A 50 5.52 12.43 4.95
N LYS A 51 4.23 12.36 5.31
CA LYS A 51 3.19 13.18 4.68
C LYS A 51 3.47 14.69 4.85
N ALA A 52 3.83 15.13 6.04
CA ALA A 52 4.19 16.52 6.30
C ALA A 52 5.42 16.96 5.48
N MET A 53 6.49 16.14 5.44
CA MET A 53 7.69 16.42 4.66
C MET A 53 7.42 16.52 3.15
N LEU A 54 6.48 15.77 2.63
CA LEU A 54 6.10 15.81 1.22
C LEU A 54 5.28 17.06 0.86
N THR A 55 4.45 17.55 1.79
CA THR A 55 3.45 18.58 1.53
C THR A 55 3.83 19.98 2.03
N GLN A 56 4.63 20.09 3.10
CA GLN A 56 4.95 21.37 3.76
C GLN A 56 6.35 21.86 3.34
N ASP A 57 6.54 23.17 3.26
CA ASP A 57 7.85 23.77 3.00
C ASP A 57 8.82 23.52 4.15
N PHE A 58 8.32 23.65 5.37
CA PHE A 58 9.04 23.37 6.61
C PHE A 58 8.19 22.46 7.50
N THR A 59 8.77 21.40 7.98
CA THR A 59 8.11 20.43 8.85
C THR A 59 8.72 20.48 10.24
N SER A 60 7.89 20.69 11.25
CA SER A 60 8.23 20.47 12.65
C SER A 60 7.31 19.41 13.22
N PHE A 61 7.88 18.45 13.94
CA PHE A 61 7.15 17.34 14.54
C PHE A 61 7.79 16.97 15.88
N SER A 62 6.98 16.70 16.90
CA SER A 62 7.45 16.30 18.22
C SER A 62 6.66 15.08 18.67
N GLY A 63 7.19 13.88 18.41
CA GLY A 63 6.61 12.60 18.79
C GLY A 63 7.49 11.81 19.75
N GLU A 64 7.14 10.58 20.01
CA GLU A 64 7.92 9.64 20.81
C GLU A 64 9.16 9.14 20.04
N TYR A 65 9.02 8.92 18.73
CA TYR A 65 10.04 8.30 17.87
C TYR A 65 10.75 9.30 16.94
N PHE A 66 10.09 10.40 16.61
CA PHE A 66 10.63 11.39 15.68
C PHE A 66 10.56 12.81 16.26
N GLN A 67 11.66 13.55 16.10
CA GLN A 67 11.77 14.95 16.47
C GLN A 67 12.31 15.73 15.28
N LEU A 68 11.51 16.63 14.71
CA LEU A 68 11.88 17.46 13.59
C LEU A 68 11.72 18.94 13.99
N ASN A 69 12.66 19.77 13.55
CA ASN A 69 12.60 21.21 13.74
C ASN A 69 12.92 21.91 12.42
N ASN A 70 11.91 22.50 11.79
CA ASN A 70 12.02 23.20 10.50
C ASN A 70 12.74 22.37 9.41
N ALA A 71 12.50 21.06 9.40
CA ALA A 71 13.07 20.15 8.41
C ALA A 71 12.51 20.44 7.02
N ARG A 72 13.33 20.27 5.99
CA ARG A 72 12.95 20.51 4.58
C ARG A 72 13.11 19.23 3.76
N CYS A 73 12.22 19.08 2.78
CA CYS A 73 12.31 18.05 1.74
C CYS A 73 12.25 18.76 0.37
N GLU A 74 13.42 18.95 -0.24
CA GLU A 74 13.56 19.63 -1.53
C GLU A 74 14.46 18.84 -2.48
N PRO A 75 14.19 18.86 -3.80
CA PRO A 75 12.98 19.45 -4.40
C PRO A 75 11.72 18.67 -4.01
N LYS A 76 10.55 19.30 -4.09
CA LYS A 76 9.25 18.63 -4.02
C LYS A 76 9.06 17.73 -5.25
N GLY A 77 8.21 16.73 -5.15
CA GLY A 77 7.80 15.90 -6.28
C GLY A 77 6.95 16.67 -7.30
N LEU A 78 6.67 16.03 -8.44
CA LEU A 78 5.82 16.60 -9.49
C LEU A 78 4.33 16.44 -9.18
N GLN A 79 3.97 15.44 -8.38
CA GLN A 79 2.58 15.18 -8.04
C GLN A 79 2.08 16.21 -7.00
N PRO A 80 0.92 16.85 -7.21
CA PRO A 80 0.34 17.78 -6.23
C PRO A 80 0.11 17.07 -4.87
N GLY A 81 0.66 17.63 -3.81
CA GLY A 81 0.60 16.99 -2.47
C GLY A 81 1.61 15.88 -2.24
N GLY A 82 2.56 15.67 -3.17
CA GLY A 82 3.57 14.62 -3.15
C GLY A 82 3.07 13.29 -3.75
N PRO A 83 3.95 12.30 -3.91
CA PRO A 83 3.57 10.98 -4.39
C PRO A 83 2.55 10.33 -3.44
N PRO A 84 1.52 9.65 -3.98
CA PRO A 84 0.51 8.95 -3.18
C PRO A 84 1.15 7.99 -2.18
N ILE A 85 0.65 8.03 -0.94
CA ILE A 85 1.11 7.14 0.12
C ILE A 85 0.32 5.84 0.07
N VAL A 86 1.02 4.73 -0.20
CA VAL A 86 0.46 3.39 -0.17
C VAL A 86 0.76 2.74 1.18
N ILE A 87 -0.27 2.27 1.89
CA ILE A 87 -0.09 1.53 3.14
C ILE A 87 -0.52 0.08 2.94
N GLY A 88 0.40 -0.84 3.22
CA GLY A 88 0.17 -2.28 3.10
C GLY A 88 -0.27 -2.94 4.42
N GLY A 89 -1.13 -3.95 4.29
CA GLY A 89 -1.52 -4.81 5.40
C GLY A 89 -3.00 -4.74 5.80
N GLY A 90 -3.45 -5.77 6.55
CA GLY A 90 -4.86 -5.97 6.92
C GLY A 90 -5.15 -5.90 8.42
N GLY A 91 -4.27 -5.30 9.23
CA GLY A 91 -4.44 -5.19 10.69
C GLY A 91 -5.63 -4.29 11.06
N GLU A 92 -6.71 -4.88 11.57
CA GLU A 92 -8.01 -4.24 11.74
C GLU A 92 -8.00 -3.02 12.64
N LYS A 93 -7.32 -3.14 13.80
CA LYS A 93 -7.37 -2.09 14.84
C LYS A 93 -6.44 -0.91 14.57
N ARG A 94 -5.29 -1.14 13.95
CA ARG A 94 -4.26 -0.12 13.80
C ARG A 94 -3.94 0.19 12.34
N THR A 95 -3.61 -0.82 11.53
CA THR A 95 -3.24 -0.58 10.13
C THR A 95 -4.38 0.09 9.37
N LEU A 96 -5.60 -0.47 9.43
CA LEU A 96 -6.75 0.12 8.73
C LEU A 96 -7.15 1.50 9.26
N ARG A 97 -6.92 1.78 10.56
CA ARG A 97 -7.09 3.13 11.11
C ARG A 97 -6.06 4.12 10.54
N ILE A 98 -4.79 3.72 10.43
CA ILE A 98 -3.73 4.54 9.83
C ILE A 98 -4.02 4.76 8.33
N VAL A 99 -4.49 3.73 7.63
CA VAL A 99 -4.96 3.85 6.23
C VAL A 99 -6.05 4.92 6.13
N ALA A 100 -7.11 4.83 6.95
CA ALA A 100 -8.21 5.78 6.94
C ALA A 100 -7.77 7.23 7.18
N MET A 101 -6.75 7.44 8.01
CA MET A 101 -6.26 8.77 8.37
C MET A 101 -5.31 9.38 7.34
N TYR A 102 -4.46 8.55 6.69
CA TYR A 102 -3.29 9.08 6.00
C TYR A 102 -3.04 8.52 4.59
N ALA A 103 -3.54 7.31 4.25
CA ALA A 103 -3.21 6.68 2.99
C ALA A 103 -4.03 7.24 1.82
N ASP A 104 -3.40 7.35 0.67
CA ASP A 104 -4.06 7.61 -0.61
C ASP A 104 -4.41 6.29 -1.29
N HIS A 105 -3.71 5.19 -0.91
CA HIS A 105 -3.93 3.85 -1.45
C HIS A 105 -3.70 2.80 -0.37
N TRP A 106 -4.59 1.82 -0.29
CA TRP A 106 -4.48 0.65 0.58
C TRP A 106 -4.17 -0.61 -0.21
N ASN A 107 -3.09 -1.31 0.17
CA ASN A 107 -2.75 -2.62 -0.39
C ASN A 107 -3.04 -3.74 0.61
N LEU A 108 -3.90 -4.69 0.25
CA LEU A 108 -4.15 -5.90 1.04
C LEU A 108 -3.46 -7.10 0.38
N PRO A 109 -2.37 -7.64 0.99
CA PRO A 109 -1.66 -8.77 0.42
C PRO A 109 -2.44 -10.08 0.58
N PHE A 110 -2.50 -10.87 -0.49
CA PHE A 110 -2.98 -12.27 -0.51
C PHE A 110 -4.37 -12.46 0.10
N ALA A 111 -5.37 -11.72 -0.39
CA ALA A 111 -6.74 -11.80 0.05
C ALA A 111 -7.68 -12.35 -1.02
N SER A 112 -8.69 -13.14 -0.60
CA SER A 112 -9.84 -13.47 -1.44
C SER A 112 -10.82 -12.29 -1.53
N PRO A 113 -11.79 -12.29 -2.48
CA PRO A 113 -12.84 -11.27 -2.55
C PRO A 113 -13.62 -11.10 -1.23
N GLU A 114 -13.93 -12.21 -0.53
CA GLU A 114 -14.64 -12.20 0.74
C GLU A 114 -13.79 -11.58 1.86
N GLN A 115 -12.50 -11.94 1.90
CA GLN A 115 -11.55 -11.38 2.86
C GLN A 115 -11.35 -9.88 2.63
N PHE A 116 -11.24 -9.46 1.36
CA PHE A 116 -11.17 -8.06 1.02
C PHE A 116 -12.42 -7.31 1.47
N THR A 117 -13.61 -7.81 1.13
CA THR A 117 -14.89 -7.20 1.51
C THR A 117 -15.01 -7.03 3.03
N ALA A 118 -14.65 -8.07 3.81
CA ALA A 118 -14.66 -8.00 5.26
C ALA A 118 -13.73 -6.90 5.80
N LYS A 119 -12.50 -6.81 5.30
CA LYS A 119 -11.52 -5.78 5.70
C LYS A 119 -11.91 -4.38 5.22
N HIS A 120 -12.46 -4.27 4.01
CA HIS A 120 -12.93 -3.00 3.46
C HIS A 120 -14.09 -2.41 4.28
N ASN A 121 -15.01 -3.25 4.80
CA ASN A 121 -16.05 -2.79 5.71
C ASN A 121 -15.47 -2.22 7.02
N ILE A 122 -14.40 -2.80 7.54
CA ILE A 122 -13.70 -2.27 8.71
C ILE A 122 -12.99 -0.94 8.39
N LEU A 123 -12.34 -0.85 7.21
CA LEU A 123 -11.75 0.39 6.73
C LEU A 123 -12.83 1.49 6.61
N LYS A 124 -13.98 1.17 6.02
CA LYS A 124 -15.13 2.10 5.91
C LYS A 124 -15.57 2.63 7.27
N ALA A 125 -15.65 1.78 8.30
CA ALA A 125 -15.99 2.20 9.66
C ALA A 125 -14.93 3.15 10.26
N HIS A 126 -13.64 2.89 10.01
CA HIS A 126 -12.57 3.81 10.41
C HIS A 126 -12.66 5.15 9.68
N CYS A 127 -12.93 5.13 8.36
CA CYS A 127 -13.12 6.36 7.57
C CYS A 127 -14.29 7.19 8.11
N GLN A 128 -15.42 6.56 8.43
CA GLN A 128 -16.55 7.25 9.08
C GLN A 128 -16.15 7.91 10.40
N THR A 129 -15.32 7.23 11.21
CA THR A 129 -14.86 7.77 12.50
C THR A 129 -14.00 9.02 12.34
N VAL A 130 -13.21 9.10 11.27
CA VAL A 130 -12.32 10.24 10.99
C VAL A 130 -12.92 11.27 10.03
N GLY A 131 -14.16 11.08 9.59
CA GLY A 131 -14.88 12.01 8.70
C GLY A 131 -14.34 12.03 7.26
N ARG A 132 -13.82 10.89 6.77
CA ARG A 132 -13.28 10.74 5.41
C ARG A 132 -14.15 9.83 4.56
N ASP A 133 -14.29 10.11 3.27
CA ASP A 133 -14.93 9.19 2.32
C ASP A 133 -13.95 8.04 1.99
N VAL A 134 -14.39 6.80 2.16
CA VAL A 134 -13.60 5.61 1.82
C VAL A 134 -13.26 5.55 0.32
N ASN A 135 -14.10 6.14 -0.53
CA ASN A 135 -13.88 6.19 -1.98
C ASN A 135 -12.71 7.10 -2.40
N GLU A 136 -12.16 7.91 -1.49
CA GLU A 136 -10.91 8.64 -1.72
C GLU A 136 -9.67 7.76 -1.62
N ILE A 137 -9.82 6.51 -1.18
CA ILE A 137 -8.71 5.58 -0.96
C ILE A 137 -8.76 4.51 -2.06
N GLU A 138 -7.77 4.51 -2.95
CA GLU A 138 -7.61 3.42 -3.90
C GLU A 138 -7.30 2.12 -3.17
N CYS A 139 -7.81 1.01 -3.69
CA CYS A 139 -7.61 -0.31 -3.12
C CYS A 139 -6.88 -1.24 -4.09
N SER A 140 -5.83 -1.91 -3.63
CA SER A 140 -5.23 -3.00 -4.38
C SER A 140 -5.16 -4.28 -3.56
N VAL A 141 -5.23 -5.40 -4.26
CA VAL A 141 -5.05 -6.73 -3.69
C VAL A 141 -3.94 -7.45 -4.44
N GLN A 142 -3.00 -8.00 -3.70
CA GLN A 142 -1.96 -8.86 -4.24
C GLN A 142 -2.45 -10.31 -4.16
N ILE A 143 -2.41 -11.03 -5.28
CA ILE A 143 -2.74 -12.45 -5.34
C ILE A 143 -1.55 -13.26 -5.87
N ALA A 144 -1.41 -14.49 -5.41
CA ALA A 144 -0.41 -15.40 -5.97
C ALA A 144 -0.85 -15.84 -7.37
N LEU A 145 0.10 -15.98 -8.27
CA LEU A 145 -0.08 -16.61 -9.58
C LEU A 145 0.69 -17.94 -9.60
N PRO A 146 0.06 -19.06 -9.19
CA PRO A 146 0.68 -20.38 -9.26
C PRO A 146 0.92 -20.80 -10.72
N ALA A 147 2.03 -21.49 -10.97
CA ALA A 147 2.41 -21.90 -12.34
C ALA A 147 1.48 -22.97 -12.93
N ASP A 148 0.75 -23.69 -12.09
CA ASP A 148 -0.20 -24.75 -12.41
C ASP A 148 -1.66 -24.30 -12.42
N GLN A 149 -1.94 -23.04 -12.06
CA GLN A 149 -3.30 -22.50 -12.08
C GLN A 149 -3.69 -22.08 -13.49
N ALA A 150 -4.91 -22.42 -13.91
CA ALA A 150 -5.43 -22.00 -15.19
C ALA A 150 -5.53 -20.45 -15.27
N PRO A 151 -5.09 -19.83 -16.37
CA PRO A 151 -5.18 -18.38 -16.55
C PRO A 151 -6.59 -17.83 -16.37
N SER A 152 -7.61 -18.57 -16.82
CA SER A 152 -9.03 -18.20 -16.66
C SER A 152 -9.48 -18.15 -15.20
N GLU A 153 -8.95 -19.03 -14.34
CA GLU A 153 -9.25 -19.01 -12.90
C GLU A 153 -8.66 -17.79 -12.23
N SER A 154 -7.38 -17.47 -12.54
CA SER A 154 -6.74 -16.24 -12.04
C SER A 154 -7.47 -14.98 -12.50
N ALA A 155 -7.92 -14.95 -13.75
CA ALA A 155 -8.69 -13.86 -14.31
C ALA A 155 -10.08 -13.73 -13.63
N SER A 156 -10.75 -14.85 -13.34
CA SER A 156 -12.04 -14.86 -12.60
C SER A 156 -11.88 -14.33 -11.18
N ILE A 157 -10.80 -14.67 -10.48
CA ILE A 157 -10.50 -14.11 -9.15
C ILE A 157 -10.29 -12.59 -9.24
N ALA A 158 -9.56 -12.13 -10.25
CA ALA A 158 -9.35 -10.70 -10.46
C ALA A 158 -10.65 -9.95 -10.74
N ALA A 159 -11.55 -10.52 -11.56
CA ALA A 159 -12.87 -9.96 -11.83
C ALA A 159 -13.71 -9.86 -10.56
N ALA A 160 -13.77 -10.93 -9.76
CA ALA A 160 -14.50 -10.95 -8.49
C ALA A 160 -13.94 -9.93 -7.48
N LEU A 161 -12.62 -9.70 -7.47
CA LEU A 161 -12.02 -8.62 -6.67
C LEU A 161 -12.42 -7.23 -7.19
N GLY A 162 -12.48 -7.04 -8.51
CA GLY A 162 -12.98 -5.80 -9.12
C GLY A 162 -14.44 -5.52 -8.74
N GLU A 163 -15.31 -6.52 -8.81
CA GLU A 163 -16.71 -6.42 -8.36
C GLU A 163 -16.82 -6.10 -6.86
N ALA A 164 -15.88 -6.57 -6.04
CA ALA A 164 -15.81 -6.25 -4.63
C ALA A 164 -15.30 -4.82 -4.33
N GLY A 165 -14.83 -4.07 -5.34
CA GLY A 165 -14.37 -2.70 -5.22
C GLY A 165 -12.84 -2.52 -5.22
N VAL A 166 -12.08 -3.52 -5.67
CA VAL A 166 -10.63 -3.41 -5.85
C VAL A 166 -10.31 -2.68 -7.15
N ASN A 167 -9.50 -1.62 -7.08
CA ASN A 167 -9.09 -0.84 -8.26
C ASN A 167 -7.94 -1.51 -9.03
N THR A 168 -7.05 -2.21 -8.33
CA THR A 168 -5.87 -2.83 -8.94
C THR A 168 -5.60 -4.21 -8.35
N VAL A 169 -5.51 -5.22 -9.20
CA VAL A 169 -5.04 -6.56 -8.80
C VAL A 169 -3.59 -6.75 -9.20
N ILE A 170 -2.75 -7.16 -8.27
CA ILE A 170 -1.31 -7.38 -8.46
C ILE A 170 -1.04 -8.88 -8.45
N PHE A 171 -0.62 -9.43 -9.59
CA PHE A 171 -0.25 -10.84 -9.70
C PHE A 171 1.21 -11.05 -9.28
N SER A 172 1.41 -11.85 -8.22
CA SER A 172 2.73 -12.24 -7.73
C SER A 172 3.16 -13.57 -8.34
N LEU A 173 4.13 -13.50 -9.25
CA LEU A 173 4.75 -14.70 -9.80
C LEU A 173 5.66 -15.36 -8.76
N ARG A 174 5.75 -16.70 -8.81
CA ARG A 174 6.69 -17.49 -8.01
C ARG A 174 7.93 -17.86 -8.81
N ASN A 175 9.04 -18.00 -8.12
CA ASN A 175 10.27 -18.54 -8.70
C ASN A 175 10.13 -20.05 -9.00
N PRO A 176 10.63 -20.55 -10.17
CA PRO A 176 11.27 -19.78 -11.24
C PRO A 176 10.25 -18.93 -12.02
N TYR A 177 10.61 -17.68 -12.31
CA TYR A 177 9.76 -16.77 -13.07
C TYR A 177 9.64 -17.23 -14.53
N ARG A 178 8.40 -17.47 -14.97
CA ARG A 178 8.08 -17.93 -16.33
C ARG A 178 7.24 -16.87 -17.02
N VAL A 179 7.80 -16.24 -18.02
CA VAL A 179 7.10 -15.18 -18.79
C VAL A 179 5.97 -15.75 -19.66
N GLU A 180 6.03 -17.04 -19.98
CA GLU A 180 5.06 -17.74 -20.83
C GLU A 180 3.65 -17.78 -20.24
N ILE A 181 3.51 -17.56 -18.91
CA ILE A 181 2.20 -17.49 -18.25
C ILE A 181 1.52 -16.14 -18.42
N LEU A 182 2.26 -15.08 -18.78
CA LEU A 182 1.73 -13.72 -18.86
C LEU A 182 0.81 -13.51 -20.05
N GLU A 183 1.15 -14.03 -21.22
CA GLU A 183 0.33 -13.89 -22.43
C GLU A 183 -1.04 -14.57 -22.31
N PRO A 184 -1.13 -15.85 -21.87
CA PRO A 184 -2.42 -16.51 -21.62
C PRO A 184 -3.24 -15.81 -20.53
N LEU A 185 -2.60 -15.26 -19.47
CA LEU A 185 -3.28 -14.50 -18.45
C LEU A 185 -3.85 -13.19 -19.00
N ALA A 186 -3.06 -12.43 -19.77
CA ALA A 186 -3.51 -11.19 -20.38
C ALA A 186 -4.73 -11.44 -21.27
N LYS A 187 -4.71 -12.48 -22.11
CA LYS A 187 -5.85 -12.86 -22.94
C LYS A 187 -7.09 -13.22 -22.10
N ALA A 188 -6.93 -13.99 -21.04
CA ALA A 188 -8.05 -14.35 -20.16
C ALA A 188 -8.66 -13.13 -19.45
N LEU A 189 -7.85 -12.13 -19.10
CA LEU A 189 -8.31 -10.86 -18.53
C LEU A 189 -9.05 -10.00 -19.56
N GLU A 190 -8.57 -9.96 -20.82
CA GLU A 190 -9.28 -9.27 -21.91
C GLU A 190 -10.64 -9.90 -22.22
N ASP A 191 -10.75 -11.23 -22.16
CA ASP A 191 -11.99 -11.96 -22.42
C ASP A 191 -13.07 -11.70 -21.35
N ILE A 192 -12.66 -11.43 -20.10
CA ILE A 192 -13.59 -11.07 -19.00
C ILE A 192 -13.99 -9.59 -19.05
N ALA A 193 -13.12 -8.73 -19.57
CA ALA A 193 -13.38 -7.27 -19.64
C ALA A 193 -14.35 -6.87 -20.76
N ARG A 194 -14.73 -7.82 -21.64
CA ARG A 194 -15.71 -7.64 -22.74
C ARG A 194 -17.14 -7.92 -22.27
#